data_6ca07bb9b54dead1b411b4dfb8a288cb
#
_entry.id   6ca07bb9b54dead1b411b4dfb8a288cb
#
_cell.length_a   1.000
_cell.length_b   1.000
_cell.length_c   1.000
_cell.angle_alpha   90.00
_cell.angle_beta   90.00
_cell.angle_gamma   90.00
#
_symmetry.space_group_name_H-M   'P 1'
#
loop_
_entity.id
_entity.type
_entity.pdbx_description
1 polymer ?
#
loop_
_entity_poly.entity_id
_entity_poly.type
_entity_poly.pdbx_seq_one_letter_code
_entity_poly.pdbx_strand_id
1 'polypeptide(L)'
;MTRYFCTYFDRNYLTRGLALYRSLRQACPSFDLWVLCLDTVCYRVLLQLQLPGMHLIPLEELEQNDRQLCAAKGNRSLLEYYFTCSPCLPTFVLNHHVYVDRITYLDADLYFFRDPSDLFDEIEHSSIAIIPHRFHPTFLDREQFGIYNVGWVSFRRDESGMACLSKWREQCLDWCY
;
A
#
# COMPACT_ATOMS: atom_id res chain seq x y z
N MET A 1 -7.28 -17.66 -8.03
CA MET A 1 -5.90 -17.14 -7.88
C MET A 1 -5.86 -16.27 -6.64
N THR A 2 -4.83 -16.36 -5.80
CA THR A 2 -4.68 -15.50 -4.62
C THR A 2 -4.29 -14.09 -5.07
N ARG A 3 -4.94 -13.06 -4.50
CA ARG A 3 -4.61 -11.65 -4.74
C ARG A 3 -3.77 -11.13 -3.58
N TYR A 4 -2.77 -10.29 -3.86
CA TYR A 4 -1.80 -9.82 -2.91
C TYR A 4 -1.93 -8.31 -2.73
N PHE A 5 -2.22 -7.91 -1.50
CA PHE A 5 -2.46 -6.51 -1.14
C PHE A 5 -1.51 -6.06 -0.03
N CYS A 6 -1.23 -4.77 0.02
CA CYS A 6 -0.59 -4.16 1.17
C CYS A 6 -1.23 -2.81 1.49
N THR A 7 -1.20 -2.45 2.75
CA THR A 7 -1.72 -1.18 3.28
C THR A 7 -0.95 -0.80 4.54
N TYR A 8 -1.05 0.44 4.98
CA TYR A 8 -0.51 0.85 6.26
C TYR A 8 -1.49 1.74 7.02
N PHE A 9 -1.45 1.67 8.33
CA PHE A 9 -2.21 2.57 9.20
C PHE A 9 -1.71 2.54 10.65
N ASP A 10 -2.07 3.59 11.39
CA ASP A 10 -1.87 3.70 12.82
C ASP A 10 -3.16 3.35 13.60
N ARG A 11 -3.12 3.47 14.93
CA ARG A 11 -4.29 3.26 15.79
C ARG A 11 -5.49 4.14 15.46
N ASN A 12 -5.28 5.35 14.90
CA ASN A 12 -6.36 6.28 14.59
C ASN A 12 -7.16 5.83 13.35
N TYR A 13 -6.52 5.07 12.46
CA TYR A 13 -7.12 4.48 11.26
C TYR A 13 -7.51 3.02 11.42
N LEU A 14 -7.31 2.41 12.60
CA LEU A 14 -7.54 0.99 12.85
C LEU A 14 -8.96 0.53 12.44
N THR A 15 -9.99 1.31 12.73
CA THR A 15 -11.37 0.97 12.36
C THR A 15 -11.59 0.97 10.85
N ARG A 16 -10.94 1.87 10.11
CA ARG A 16 -10.99 1.91 8.65
C ARG A 16 -10.24 0.72 8.05
N GLY A 17 -9.01 0.44 8.51
CA GLY A 17 -8.25 -0.73 8.08
C GLY A 17 -8.97 -2.05 8.35
N LEU A 18 -9.70 -2.17 9.47
CA LEU A 18 -10.56 -3.33 9.74
C LEU A 18 -11.78 -3.38 8.81
N ALA A 19 -12.35 -2.25 8.42
CA ALA A 19 -13.44 -2.20 7.43
C ALA A 19 -12.93 -2.63 6.05
N LEU A 20 -11.76 -2.16 5.62
CA LEU A 20 -11.08 -2.62 4.40
C LEU A 20 -10.89 -4.14 4.44
N TYR A 21 -10.28 -4.69 5.50
CA TYR A 21 -10.09 -6.14 5.64
C TYR A 21 -11.40 -6.91 5.55
N ARG A 22 -12.44 -6.48 6.26
CA ARG A 22 -13.75 -7.15 6.25
C ARG A 22 -14.38 -7.13 4.86
N SER A 23 -14.28 -6.03 4.16
CA SER A 23 -14.79 -5.92 2.79
C SER A 23 -14.04 -6.83 1.82
N LEU A 24 -12.70 -6.94 1.95
CA LEU A 24 -11.90 -7.91 1.20
C LEU A 24 -12.32 -9.35 1.50
N ARG A 25 -12.54 -9.69 2.78
CA ARG A 25 -13.00 -11.04 3.19
C ARG A 25 -14.34 -11.43 2.59
N GLN A 26 -15.21 -10.45 2.36
CA GLN A 26 -16.53 -10.67 1.76
C GLN A 26 -16.48 -10.71 0.23
N ALA A 27 -15.65 -9.86 -0.37
CA ALA A 27 -15.64 -9.64 -1.81
C ALA A 27 -14.59 -10.49 -2.55
N CYS A 28 -13.44 -10.77 -1.94
CA CYS A 28 -12.32 -11.47 -2.57
C CYS A 28 -12.17 -12.89 -2.01
N PRO A 29 -12.37 -13.93 -2.82
CA PRO A 29 -12.36 -15.34 -2.33
C PRO A 29 -11.03 -15.79 -1.73
N SER A 30 -9.91 -15.26 -2.24
CA SER A 30 -8.56 -15.63 -1.79
C SER A 30 -7.62 -14.44 -1.88
N PHE A 31 -7.09 -14.00 -0.74
CA PHE A 31 -6.12 -12.91 -0.67
C PHE A 31 -5.18 -13.03 0.52
N ASP A 32 -4.02 -12.39 0.39
CA ASP A 32 -3.13 -12.03 1.48
C ASP A 32 -3.03 -10.50 1.56
N LEU A 33 -3.09 -9.96 2.77
CA LEU A 33 -3.00 -8.53 3.06
C LEU A 33 -1.84 -8.27 4.03
N TRP A 34 -0.76 -7.66 3.57
CA TRP A 34 0.29 -7.14 4.43
C TRP A 34 -0.10 -5.78 4.99
N VAL A 35 -0.05 -5.67 6.31
CA VAL A 35 -0.38 -4.44 7.03
C VAL A 35 0.86 -3.93 7.74
N LEU A 36 1.40 -2.80 7.28
CA LEU A 36 2.41 -2.06 8.03
C LEU A 36 1.72 -1.32 9.18
N CYS A 37 2.00 -1.76 10.39
CA CYS A 37 1.50 -1.15 11.61
C CYS A 37 2.40 0.02 12.00
N LEU A 38 1.92 1.25 11.84
CA LEU A 38 2.71 2.47 12.07
C LEU A 38 2.96 2.78 13.55
N ASP A 39 2.24 2.09 14.45
CA ASP A 39 2.49 2.18 15.89
C ASP A 39 2.24 0.84 16.61
N THR A 40 2.83 0.73 17.79
CA THR A 40 2.76 -0.49 18.63
C THR A 40 1.34 -0.85 19.07
N VAL A 41 0.44 0.13 19.23
CA VAL A 41 -0.96 -0.12 19.64
C VAL A 41 -1.70 -0.81 18.50
N CYS A 42 -1.58 -0.28 17.28
CA CYS A 42 -2.13 -0.90 16.08
C CYS A 42 -1.65 -2.35 15.94
N TYR A 43 -0.33 -2.57 16.02
CA TYR A 43 0.26 -3.91 15.92
C TYR A 43 -0.31 -4.87 16.97
N ARG A 44 -0.35 -4.48 18.26
CA ARG A 44 -0.85 -5.34 19.33
C ARG A 44 -2.32 -5.70 19.17
N VAL A 45 -3.16 -4.75 18.77
CA VAL A 45 -4.59 -5.01 18.55
C VAL A 45 -4.80 -6.00 17.40
N LEU A 46 -4.14 -5.79 16.26
CA LEU A 46 -4.28 -6.68 15.11
C LEU A 46 -3.71 -8.07 15.39
N LEU A 47 -2.61 -8.15 16.15
CA LEU A 47 -2.02 -9.44 16.57
C LEU A 47 -2.99 -10.25 17.41
N GLN A 48 -3.74 -9.63 18.33
CA GLN A 48 -4.75 -10.30 19.15
C GLN A 48 -5.95 -10.79 18.33
N LEU A 49 -6.29 -10.08 17.24
CA LEU A 49 -7.42 -10.45 16.39
C LEU A 49 -7.15 -11.67 15.51
N GLN A 50 -5.90 -12.03 15.25
CA GLN A 50 -5.49 -13.20 14.47
C GLN A 50 -6.27 -13.36 13.16
N LEU A 51 -6.37 -12.30 12.38
CA LEU A 51 -7.22 -12.23 11.18
C LEU A 51 -6.63 -13.09 10.03
N PRO A 52 -7.36 -14.09 9.48
CA PRO A 52 -6.87 -14.97 8.44
C PRO A 52 -6.48 -14.20 7.16
N GLY A 53 -5.29 -14.50 6.60
CA GLY A 53 -4.78 -13.83 5.40
C GLY A 53 -4.25 -12.42 5.65
N MET A 54 -4.14 -11.98 6.93
CA MET A 54 -3.49 -10.73 7.31
C MET A 54 -2.10 -11.01 7.87
N HIS A 55 -1.09 -10.34 7.29
CA HIS A 55 0.31 -10.42 7.69
C HIS A 55 0.74 -9.07 8.26
N LEU A 56 1.20 -9.05 9.50
CA LEU A 56 1.54 -7.82 10.20
C LEU A 56 3.03 -7.54 10.09
N ILE A 57 3.36 -6.31 9.74
CA ILE A 57 4.72 -5.79 9.69
C ILE A 57 4.77 -4.62 10.68
N PRO A 58 5.50 -4.71 11.79
CA PRO A 58 5.74 -3.55 12.64
C PRO A 58 6.65 -2.54 11.91
N LEU A 59 6.46 -1.25 12.16
CA LEU A 59 7.22 -0.18 11.49
C LEU A 59 8.74 -0.39 11.68
N GLU A 60 9.15 -0.81 12.85
CA GLU A 60 10.55 -1.07 13.19
C GLU A 60 11.17 -2.16 12.30
N GLU A 61 10.40 -3.16 11.89
CA GLU A 61 10.87 -4.22 10.98
C GLU A 61 11.13 -3.64 9.58
N LEU A 62 10.25 -2.80 9.06
CA LEU A 62 10.46 -2.13 7.79
C LEU A 62 11.70 -1.22 7.84
N GLU A 63 11.85 -0.44 8.92
CA GLU A 63 13.00 0.47 9.14
C GLU A 63 14.34 -0.29 9.23
N GLN A 64 14.38 -1.45 9.89
CA GLN A 64 15.57 -2.29 9.98
C GLN A 64 16.02 -2.84 8.62
N ASN A 65 15.08 -3.09 7.73
CA ASN A 65 15.34 -3.58 6.37
C ASN A 65 15.57 -2.45 5.35
N ASP A 66 15.30 -1.20 5.72
CA ASP A 66 15.42 -0.03 4.84
C ASP A 66 16.11 1.15 5.54
N ARG A 67 17.45 1.18 5.44
CA ARG A 67 18.27 2.24 6.06
C ARG A 67 17.97 3.63 5.50
N GLN A 68 17.60 3.74 4.23
CA GLN A 68 17.28 5.02 3.60
C GLN A 68 15.95 5.56 4.14
N LEU A 69 14.94 4.69 4.31
CA LEU A 69 13.68 5.05 4.95
C LEU A 69 13.92 5.50 6.40
N CYS A 70 14.71 4.75 7.16
CA CYS A 70 15.05 5.10 8.53
C CYS A 70 15.73 6.48 8.62
N ALA A 71 16.66 6.77 7.72
CA ALA A 71 17.35 8.07 7.66
C ALA A 71 16.39 9.23 7.30
N ALA A 72 15.42 8.99 6.41
CA ALA A 72 14.42 9.97 6.02
C ALA A 72 13.52 10.44 7.18
N LYS A 73 13.35 9.63 8.22
CA LYS A 73 12.57 9.95 9.42
C LYS A 73 13.04 11.22 10.13
N GLY A 74 14.32 11.54 10.03
CA GLY A 74 14.92 12.69 10.72
C GLY A 74 14.72 14.05 10.04
N ASN A 75 14.26 14.09 8.79
CA ASN A 75 14.21 15.32 7.97
C ASN A 75 12.81 15.70 7.49
N ARG A 76 11.76 15.07 8.01
CA ARG A 76 10.36 15.29 7.60
C ARG A 76 9.38 15.13 8.77
N SER A 77 8.18 15.64 8.60
CA SER A 77 7.10 15.45 9.56
C SER A 77 6.66 13.98 9.61
N LEU A 78 5.93 13.60 10.66
CA LEU A 78 5.40 12.25 10.80
C LEU A 78 4.47 11.86 9.62
N LEU A 79 3.66 12.80 9.12
CA LEU A 79 2.75 12.55 8.01
C LEU A 79 3.52 12.32 6.70
N GLU A 80 4.51 13.15 6.40
CA GLU A 80 5.39 12.98 5.24
C GLU A 80 6.17 11.66 5.32
N TYR A 81 6.58 11.28 6.52
CA TYR A 81 7.22 9.98 6.74
C TYR A 81 6.27 8.81 6.44
N TYR A 82 5.01 8.90 6.85
CA TYR A 82 4.01 7.88 6.52
C TYR A 82 3.78 7.78 5.00
N PHE A 83 3.72 8.91 4.30
CA PHE A 83 3.64 8.90 2.83
C PHE A 83 4.88 8.28 2.18
N THR A 84 6.06 8.49 2.78
CA THR A 84 7.30 7.83 2.31
C THR A 84 7.23 6.30 2.47
N CYS A 85 6.49 5.77 3.44
CA CYS A 85 6.28 4.34 3.59
C CYS A 85 5.47 3.71 2.44
N SER A 86 4.67 4.50 1.70
CA SER A 86 3.78 3.98 0.64
C SER A 86 4.51 3.14 -0.41
N PRO A 87 5.61 3.59 -1.04
CA PRO A 87 6.39 2.75 -1.95
C PRO A 87 7.33 1.77 -1.26
N CYS A 88 7.75 2.05 -0.01
CA CYS A 88 8.67 1.18 0.72
C CYS A 88 8.01 -0.15 1.11
N LEU A 89 6.73 -0.13 1.48
CA LEU A 89 5.99 -1.32 1.87
C LEU A 89 5.84 -2.34 0.72
N PRO A 90 5.31 -2.02 -0.47
CA PRO A 90 5.24 -2.97 -1.57
C PRO A 90 6.63 -3.44 -2.01
N THR A 91 7.66 -2.58 -1.94
CA THR A 91 9.05 -2.98 -2.19
C THR A 91 9.51 -4.04 -1.19
N PHE A 92 9.23 -3.84 0.10
CA PHE A 92 9.54 -4.82 1.15
C PHE A 92 8.84 -6.16 0.89
N VAL A 93 7.54 -6.16 0.62
CA VAL A 93 6.77 -7.38 0.36
C VAL A 93 7.32 -8.13 -0.85
N LEU A 94 7.56 -7.44 -1.97
CA LEU A 94 8.12 -8.07 -3.16
C LEU A 94 9.52 -8.63 -2.91
N ASN A 95 10.37 -8.01 -2.11
CA ASN A 95 11.71 -8.50 -1.82
C ASN A 95 11.73 -9.73 -0.90
N HIS A 96 10.78 -9.85 0.03
CA HIS A 96 10.75 -10.93 1.02
C HIS A 96 9.86 -12.11 0.63
N HIS A 97 8.93 -11.93 -0.34
CA HIS A 97 7.96 -12.95 -0.74
C HIS A 97 8.01 -13.19 -2.24
N VAL A 98 8.90 -14.11 -2.68
CA VAL A 98 9.17 -14.40 -4.11
C VAL A 98 7.95 -14.94 -4.85
N TYR A 99 6.98 -15.52 -4.15
CA TYR A 99 5.73 -16.04 -4.72
C TYR A 99 4.68 -14.95 -5.04
N VAL A 100 4.91 -13.72 -4.57
CA VAL A 100 4.05 -12.57 -4.88
C VAL A 100 4.43 -12.06 -6.26
N ASP A 101 3.60 -12.34 -7.25
CA ASP A 101 3.81 -11.96 -8.65
C ASP A 101 3.32 -10.53 -8.96
N ARG A 102 2.35 -10.04 -8.20
CA ARG A 102 1.79 -8.69 -8.27
C ARG A 102 1.39 -8.24 -6.87
N ILE A 103 1.82 -7.06 -6.46
CA ILE A 103 1.38 -6.43 -5.22
C ILE A 103 0.52 -5.21 -5.51
N THR A 104 -0.59 -5.05 -4.79
CA THR A 104 -1.46 -3.88 -4.89
C THR A 104 -1.48 -3.15 -3.56
N TYR A 105 -0.98 -1.92 -3.57
CA TYR A 105 -1.14 -1.00 -2.45
C TYR A 105 -2.57 -0.46 -2.42
N LEU A 106 -3.14 -0.39 -1.23
CA LEU A 106 -4.48 0.13 -0.95
C LEU A 106 -4.42 1.16 0.18
N ASP A 107 -5.09 2.29 0.01
CA ASP A 107 -5.37 3.16 1.15
C ASP A 107 -6.30 2.46 2.16
N ALA A 108 -6.04 2.66 3.45
CA ALA A 108 -6.72 1.93 4.52
C ALA A 108 -8.21 2.27 4.67
N ASP A 109 -8.70 3.29 3.97
CA ASP A 109 -10.11 3.72 3.97
C ASP A 109 -10.89 3.32 2.70
N LEU A 110 -10.32 2.44 1.88
CA LEU A 110 -11.04 1.80 0.78
C LEU A 110 -12.02 0.74 1.30
N TYR A 111 -13.06 0.49 0.52
CA TYR A 111 -14.07 -0.53 0.79
C TYR A 111 -14.49 -1.25 -0.49
N PHE A 112 -14.41 -2.58 -0.49
CA PHE A 112 -14.77 -3.44 -1.61
C PHE A 112 -16.26 -3.80 -1.54
N PHE A 113 -17.05 -3.37 -2.52
CA PHE A 113 -18.47 -3.70 -2.62
C PHE A 113 -18.73 -4.96 -3.46
N ARG A 114 -17.73 -5.42 -4.22
CA ARG A 114 -17.81 -6.62 -5.06
C ARG A 114 -16.42 -7.22 -5.28
N ASP A 115 -16.37 -8.42 -5.84
CA ASP A 115 -15.14 -9.11 -6.24
C ASP A 115 -14.29 -8.21 -7.17
N PRO A 116 -13.03 -7.96 -6.85
CA PRO A 116 -12.13 -7.19 -7.70
C PRO A 116 -11.56 -7.95 -8.89
N SER A 117 -11.97 -9.19 -9.13
CA SER A 117 -11.39 -10.05 -10.19
C SER A 117 -11.44 -9.39 -11.57
N ASP A 118 -12.55 -8.75 -11.95
CA ASP A 118 -12.67 -8.02 -13.23
C ASP A 118 -11.56 -6.96 -13.40
N LEU A 119 -11.19 -6.25 -12.32
CA LEU A 119 -10.11 -5.26 -12.36
C LEU A 119 -8.74 -5.91 -12.58
N PHE A 120 -8.51 -7.07 -11.95
CA PHE A 120 -7.27 -7.80 -12.12
C PHE A 120 -7.14 -8.43 -13.50
N ASP A 121 -8.25 -8.86 -14.09
CA ASP A 121 -8.30 -9.38 -15.47
C ASP A 121 -7.98 -8.25 -16.48
N GLU A 122 -8.52 -7.04 -16.26
CA GLU A 122 -8.22 -5.86 -17.08
C GLU A 122 -6.73 -5.50 -17.06
N ILE A 123 -6.06 -5.64 -15.91
CA ILE A 123 -4.64 -5.29 -15.73
C ILE A 123 -3.68 -6.48 -15.85
N GLU A 124 -4.15 -7.67 -16.25
CA GLU A 124 -3.37 -8.90 -16.25
C GLU A 124 -2.00 -8.73 -16.95
N HIS A 125 -1.99 -8.08 -18.11
CA HIS A 125 -0.79 -7.88 -18.92
C HIS A 125 -0.04 -6.57 -18.61
N SER A 126 -0.56 -5.74 -17.71
CA SER A 126 0.04 -4.46 -17.32
C SER A 126 1.10 -4.66 -16.24
N SER A 127 2.26 -4.04 -16.39
CA SER A 127 3.29 -4.04 -15.35
C SER A 127 2.91 -3.15 -14.16
N ILE A 128 2.14 -2.08 -14.44
CA ILE A 128 1.71 -1.08 -13.45
C ILE A 128 0.25 -0.74 -13.72
N ALA A 129 -0.55 -0.58 -12.66
CA ALA A 129 -1.88 -0.01 -12.73
C ALA A 129 -2.03 1.10 -11.69
N ILE A 130 -2.41 2.28 -12.12
CA ILE A 130 -2.66 3.46 -11.31
C ILE A 130 -3.88 4.21 -11.87
N ILE A 131 -4.64 4.87 -11.01
CA ILE A 131 -5.91 5.50 -11.37
C ILE A 131 -5.74 7.03 -11.34
N PRO A 132 -6.24 7.78 -12.34
CA PRO A 132 -6.29 9.23 -12.24
C PRO A 132 -7.30 9.68 -11.19
N HIS A 133 -7.06 10.82 -10.54
CA HIS A 133 -7.96 11.41 -9.54
C HIS A 133 -9.35 11.73 -10.11
N ARG A 134 -9.43 12.10 -11.39
CA ARG A 134 -10.67 12.57 -12.02
C ARG A 134 -11.31 13.71 -11.21
N PHE A 135 -10.55 14.73 -10.92
CA PHE A 135 -11.00 15.88 -10.13
C PHE A 135 -12.30 16.47 -10.69
N HIS A 136 -13.20 16.83 -9.79
CA HIS A 136 -14.35 17.64 -10.16
C HIS A 136 -13.87 18.99 -10.75
N PRO A 137 -14.60 19.60 -11.73
CA PRO A 137 -14.17 20.83 -12.38
C PRO A 137 -13.76 21.97 -11.44
N THR A 138 -14.33 22.04 -10.24
CA THR A 138 -13.99 23.05 -9.21
C THR A 138 -12.64 22.79 -8.53
N PHE A 139 -11.98 21.66 -8.77
CA PHE A 139 -10.73 21.26 -8.15
C PHE A 139 -9.64 20.91 -9.18
N LEU A 140 -9.80 21.32 -10.44
CA LEU A 140 -8.78 21.08 -11.49
C LEU A 140 -7.45 21.75 -11.19
N ASP A 141 -7.44 22.83 -10.41
CA ASP A 141 -6.24 23.49 -9.91
C ASP A 141 -5.34 22.54 -9.09
N ARG A 142 -5.91 21.48 -8.53
CA ARG A 142 -5.16 20.46 -7.76
C ARG A 142 -4.34 19.52 -8.64
N GLU A 143 -4.59 19.45 -9.95
CA GLU A 143 -3.77 18.65 -10.87
C GLU A 143 -2.29 19.07 -10.88
N GLN A 144 -1.99 20.32 -10.49
CA GLN A 144 -0.62 20.79 -10.31
C GLN A 144 0.18 19.97 -9.27
N PHE A 145 -0.50 19.32 -8.31
CA PHE A 145 0.11 18.46 -7.29
C PHE A 145 0.18 16.99 -7.70
N GLY A 146 -0.43 16.62 -8.82
CA GLY A 146 -0.43 15.29 -9.38
C GLY A 146 -1.81 14.87 -9.91
N ILE A 147 -1.80 14.18 -11.05
CA ILE A 147 -3.03 13.72 -11.72
C ILE A 147 -3.46 12.33 -11.26
N TYR A 148 -2.57 11.57 -10.60
CA TYR A 148 -2.85 10.20 -10.18
C TYR A 148 -3.24 10.10 -8.72
N ASN A 149 -4.15 9.17 -8.46
CA ASN A 149 -4.58 8.80 -7.11
C ASN A 149 -3.78 7.59 -6.64
N VAL A 150 -3.12 7.71 -5.50
CA VAL A 150 -2.30 6.63 -4.92
C VAL A 150 -3.15 5.60 -4.16
N GLY A 151 -4.45 5.87 -3.91
CA GLY A 151 -5.32 4.98 -3.15
C GLY A 151 -5.42 3.54 -3.65
N TRP A 152 -5.13 3.32 -4.93
CA TRP A 152 -4.94 2.00 -5.55
C TRP A 152 -3.78 2.06 -6.52
N VAL A 153 -2.68 1.34 -6.24
CA VAL A 153 -1.54 1.21 -7.15
C VAL A 153 -1.07 -0.24 -7.17
N SER A 154 -0.98 -0.83 -8.37
CA SER A 154 -0.50 -2.20 -8.57
C SER A 154 0.83 -2.24 -9.29
N PHE A 155 1.72 -3.10 -8.81
CA PHE A 155 3.02 -3.39 -9.44
C PHE A 155 3.18 -4.88 -9.67
N ARG A 156 3.43 -5.26 -10.92
CA ARG A 156 3.76 -6.64 -11.27
C ARG A 156 5.25 -6.87 -11.04
N ARG A 157 5.61 -8.10 -10.68
CA ARG A 157 7.01 -8.53 -10.53
C ARG A 157 7.62 -8.81 -11.91
N ASP A 158 7.78 -7.77 -12.69
CA ASP A 158 8.53 -7.79 -13.94
C ASP A 158 9.48 -6.59 -13.98
N GLU A 159 10.32 -6.49 -14.99
CA GLU A 159 11.33 -5.45 -15.11
C GLU A 159 10.73 -4.04 -15.02
N SER A 160 9.65 -3.77 -15.75
CA SER A 160 9.00 -2.46 -15.78
C SER A 160 8.30 -2.12 -14.47
N GLY A 161 7.59 -3.08 -13.87
CA GLY A 161 6.89 -2.89 -12.58
C GLY A 161 7.88 -2.62 -11.46
N MET A 162 8.95 -3.40 -11.39
CA MET A 162 9.99 -3.22 -10.37
C MET A 162 10.78 -1.92 -10.57
N ALA A 163 11.11 -1.55 -11.82
CA ALA A 163 11.80 -0.29 -12.12
C ALA A 163 10.94 0.93 -11.72
N CYS A 164 9.63 0.89 -12.03
CA CYS A 164 8.72 1.97 -11.66
C CYS A 164 8.57 2.09 -10.14
N LEU A 165 8.37 0.97 -9.43
CA LEU A 165 8.28 0.96 -7.97
C LEU A 165 9.55 1.48 -7.32
N SER A 166 10.73 1.06 -7.82
CA SER A 166 12.02 1.55 -7.34
C SER A 166 12.15 3.07 -7.56
N LYS A 167 11.73 3.57 -8.71
CA LYS A 167 11.79 5.02 -9.01
C LYS A 167 10.83 5.81 -8.11
N TRP A 168 9.62 5.33 -7.90
CA TRP A 168 8.67 5.96 -6.98
C TRP A 168 9.24 5.99 -5.54
N ARG A 169 9.82 4.87 -5.07
CA ARG A 169 10.48 4.82 -3.77
C ARG A 169 11.63 5.83 -3.65
N GLU A 170 12.52 5.89 -4.66
CA GLU A 170 13.62 6.86 -4.71
C GLU A 170 13.09 8.30 -4.58
N GLN A 171 12.08 8.67 -5.37
CA GLN A 171 11.47 9.99 -5.35
C GLN A 171 10.86 10.33 -3.98
N CYS A 172 10.13 9.39 -3.35
CA CYS A 172 9.57 9.61 -2.03
C CYS A 172 10.62 9.69 -0.91
N LEU A 173 11.76 9.01 -1.06
CA LEU A 173 12.88 9.13 -0.13
C LEU A 173 13.58 10.48 -0.26
N ASP A 174 13.74 10.99 -1.49
CA ASP A 174 14.35 12.28 -1.75
C ASP A 174 13.43 13.43 -1.31
N TRP A 175 12.14 13.32 -1.64
CA TRP A 175 11.17 14.38 -1.44
C TRP A 175 9.74 13.83 -1.35
N CYS A 176 9.04 14.11 -0.22
CA CYS A 176 7.68 13.65 0.02
C CYS A 176 6.96 14.68 0.92
N TYR A 177 6.25 15.63 0.32
CA TYR A 177 5.44 16.63 1.00
C TYR A 177 3.96 16.37 0.81
#